data_22de829cd0941eedef41d42fca5efde0
#
_entry.id   22de829cd0941eedef41d42fca5efde0
#
_cell.length_a   1.000
_cell.length_b   1.000
_cell.length_c   1.000
_cell.angle_alpha   90.00
_cell.angle_beta   90.00
_cell.angle_gamma   90.00
#
_symmetry.space_group_name_H-M   'P 1'
#
loop_
_entity.id
_entity.type
_entity.pdbx_description
1 polymer ?
#
loop_
_entity_poly.entity_id
_entity_poly.type
_entity_poly.pdbx_seq_one_letter_code
_entity_poly.pdbx_strand_id
1 'polypeptide(L)'
;VTETAFDSLRDYINSLPATQEEGPQASVDKAIAAARRDAEEYGLTAPDHLTGMVLSALTAASSSTKSAGAIALTPALAVVGLYLLRGMPQQGTVTCIDPEAEHQRQAKEAFRAAGFAPSRGRFLPSRPLDVLSRMAPESYQLVYAEVEPVELRAVIDATWPLLVPGGTLVLADALLDATVADTSRKDQATAAARAAQEHLLTFGEKAVISHLPFGAGTTLVTRLS
;
A
#
# COMPACT_ATOMS: atom_id res chain seq x y z
N VAL A 1 24.11 15.13 10.72
CA VAL A 1 23.08 14.21 11.26
C VAL A 1 23.79 12.89 11.51
N THR A 2 23.77 12.41 12.74
CA THR A 2 24.37 11.11 13.07
C THR A 2 23.42 10.03 12.57
N GLU A 3 23.91 9.14 11.73
CA GLU A 3 23.18 7.95 11.27
C GLU A 3 22.73 7.13 12.49
N THR A 4 21.47 6.76 12.52
CA THR A 4 20.90 5.95 13.60
C THR A 4 21.14 4.46 13.30
N ALA A 5 21.10 3.60 14.33
CA ALA A 5 21.16 2.14 14.13
C ALA A 5 20.02 1.64 13.23
N PHE A 6 18.88 2.34 13.23
CA PHE A 6 17.75 2.04 12.34
C PHE A 6 18.08 2.35 10.88
N ASP A 7 18.73 3.49 10.61
CA ASP A 7 19.15 3.85 9.25
C ASP A 7 20.15 2.85 8.69
N SER A 8 21.19 2.50 9.48
CA SER A 8 22.18 1.49 9.10
C SER A 8 21.54 0.12 8.80
N LEU A 9 20.56 -0.31 9.62
CA LEU A 9 19.83 -1.56 9.40
C LEU A 9 18.97 -1.51 8.13
N ARG A 10 18.28 -0.38 7.92
CA ARG A 10 17.47 -0.16 6.70
C ARG A 10 18.37 -0.23 5.45
N ASP A 11 19.52 0.44 5.46
CA ASP A 11 20.43 0.45 4.33
C ASP A 11 21.05 -0.93 4.08
N TYR A 12 21.37 -1.66 5.13
CA TYR A 12 21.78 -3.06 5.01
C TYR A 12 20.70 -3.92 4.35
N ILE A 13 19.45 -3.84 4.80
CA ILE A 13 18.33 -4.61 4.23
C ILE A 13 18.11 -4.23 2.76
N ASN A 14 18.19 -2.95 2.42
CA ASN A 14 18.07 -2.48 1.04
C ASN A 14 19.24 -2.98 0.14
N SER A 15 20.37 -3.30 0.72
CA SER A 15 21.54 -3.86 0.01
C SER A 15 21.49 -5.36 -0.18
N LEU A 16 20.58 -6.07 0.49
CA LEU A 16 20.47 -7.52 0.34
C LEU A 16 20.10 -7.88 -1.11
N PRO A 17 20.77 -8.88 -1.70
CA PRO A 17 20.47 -9.30 -3.06
C PRO A 17 19.04 -9.88 -3.15
N ALA A 18 18.44 -9.79 -4.33
CA ALA A 18 17.21 -10.51 -4.62
C ALA A 18 17.41 -12.00 -4.32
N THR A 19 16.39 -12.61 -3.71
CA THR A 19 16.47 -14.00 -3.21
C THR A 19 16.66 -15.05 -4.30
N GLN A 20 16.44 -14.70 -5.57
CA GLN A 20 16.59 -15.59 -6.72
C GLN A 20 17.18 -14.82 -7.92
N GLU A 21 18.20 -15.37 -8.56
CA GLU A 21 18.82 -14.77 -9.75
C GLU A 21 18.02 -15.09 -11.04
N GLU A 22 17.26 -16.19 -11.03
CA GLU A 22 16.48 -16.67 -12.18
C GLU A 22 15.06 -17.09 -11.77
N GLY A 23 14.15 -17.12 -12.75
CA GLY A 23 12.77 -17.56 -12.58
C GLY A 23 11.75 -16.44 -12.47
N PRO A 24 10.48 -16.78 -12.22
CA PRO A 24 9.37 -15.81 -12.19
C PRO A 24 9.56 -14.71 -11.13
N GLN A 25 10.11 -15.06 -9.98
CA GLN A 25 10.35 -14.09 -8.89
C GLN A 25 11.42 -13.08 -9.27
N ALA A 26 12.50 -13.52 -9.94
CA ALA A 26 13.55 -12.64 -10.44
C ALA A 26 13.01 -11.63 -11.47
N SER A 27 12.05 -12.03 -12.32
CA SER A 27 11.39 -11.12 -13.27
C SER A 27 10.58 -10.05 -12.56
N VAL A 28 9.87 -10.41 -11.48
CA VAL A 28 9.13 -9.47 -10.64
C VAL A 28 10.08 -8.50 -9.95
N ASP A 29 11.18 -8.98 -9.37
CA ASP A 29 12.16 -8.14 -8.67
C ASP A 29 12.85 -7.14 -9.63
N LYS A 30 13.17 -7.56 -10.86
CA LYS A 30 13.67 -6.67 -11.92
C LYS A 30 12.64 -5.61 -12.31
N ALA A 31 11.37 -5.99 -12.45
CA ALA A 31 10.29 -5.07 -12.77
C ALA A 31 10.05 -4.06 -11.64
N ILE A 32 10.11 -4.48 -10.37
CA ILE A 32 10.04 -3.59 -9.20
C ILE A 32 11.18 -2.57 -9.25
N ALA A 33 12.41 -3.03 -9.48
CA ALA A 33 13.56 -2.13 -9.55
C ALA A 33 13.45 -1.11 -10.70
N ALA A 34 12.89 -1.52 -11.85
CA ALA A 34 12.60 -0.61 -12.96
C ALA A 34 11.50 0.39 -12.59
N ALA A 35 10.36 -0.08 -12.06
CA ALA A 35 9.24 0.77 -11.68
C ALA A 35 9.62 1.81 -10.62
N ARG A 36 10.54 1.48 -9.70
CA ARG A 36 11.05 2.42 -8.70
C ARG A 36 11.89 3.53 -9.33
N ARG A 37 12.78 3.19 -10.28
CA ARG A 37 13.55 4.21 -11.03
C ARG A 37 12.64 5.12 -11.84
N ASP A 38 11.64 4.54 -12.51
CA ASP A 38 10.66 5.32 -13.26
C ASP A 38 9.87 6.26 -12.34
N ALA A 39 9.42 5.77 -11.17
CA ALA A 39 8.73 6.61 -10.18
C ALA A 39 9.62 7.79 -9.72
N GLU A 40 10.90 7.55 -9.43
CA GLU A 40 11.85 8.59 -9.06
C GLU A 40 12.05 9.61 -10.20
N GLU A 41 12.21 9.14 -11.45
CA GLU A 41 12.36 10.00 -12.63
C GLU A 41 11.12 10.90 -12.85
N TYR A 42 9.92 10.38 -12.61
CA TYR A 42 8.67 11.15 -12.72
C TYR A 42 8.30 11.92 -11.46
N GLY A 43 9.14 11.89 -10.42
CA GLY A 43 8.89 12.61 -9.16
C GLY A 43 7.72 12.05 -8.35
N LEU A 44 7.38 10.77 -8.54
CA LEU A 44 6.36 10.09 -7.75
C LEU A 44 6.96 9.56 -6.44
N THR A 45 6.29 9.82 -5.34
CA THR A 45 6.62 9.19 -4.07
C THR A 45 6.21 7.71 -4.15
N ALA A 46 7.17 6.81 -4.03
CA ALA A 46 6.91 5.38 -3.96
C ALA A 46 7.32 4.85 -2.58
N PRO A 47 6.63 3.84 -2.05
CA PRO A 47 7.02 3.24 -0.79
C PRO A 47 8.45 2.68 -0.89
N ASP A 48 9.19 2.72 0.20
CA ASP A 48 10.53 2.12 0.27
C ASP A 48 10.47 0.58 0.10
N HIS A 49 11.64 -0.03 -0.04
CA HIS A 49 11.73 -1.48 -0.24
C HIS A 49 11.20 -2.26 0.97
N LEU A 50 11.43 -1.77 2.18
CA LEU A 50 10.92 -2.40 3.42
C LEU A 50 9.40 -2.44 3.43
N THR A 51 8.75 -1.32 3.16
CA THR A 51 7.29 -1.23 3.02
C THR A 51 6.79 -2.21 1.95
N GLY A 52 7.44 -2.24 0.79
CA GLY A 52 7.10 -3.16 -0.30
C GLY A 52 7.20 -4.64 0.10
N MET A 53 8.26 -5.03 0.83
CA MET A 53 8.39 -6.41 1.34
C MET A 53 7.27 -6.76 2.33
N VAL A 54 6.88 -5.84 3.20
CA VAL A 54 5.74 -6.04 4.11
C VAL A 54 4.43 -6.21 3.32
N LEU A 55 4.19 -5.42 2.27
CA LEU A 55 3.01 -5.59 1.40
C LEU A 55 2.99 -6.98 0.77
N SER A 56 4.13 -7.46 0.27
CA SER A 56 4.24 -8.82 -0.29
C SER A 56 3.99 -9.90 0.75
N ALA A 57 4.52 -9.74 1.96
CA ALA A 57 4.32 -10.68 3.06
C ALA A 57 2.85 -10.74 3.51
N LEU A 58 2.19 -9.57 3.65
CA LEU A 58 0.78 -9.48 4.02
C LEU A 58 -0.13 -10.16 2.97
N THR A 59 0.12 -9.92 1.68
CA THR A 59 -0.66 -10.57 0.60
C THR A 59 -0.42 -12.08 0.55
N ALA A 60 0.80 -12.54 0.82
CA ALA A 60 1.11 -13.97 0.90
C ALA A 60 0.45 -14.65 2.11
N ALA A 61 0.49 -14.01 3.28
CA ALA A 61 -0.10 -14.53 4.51
C ALA A 61 -1.63 -14.66 4.41
N SER A 62 -2.28 -13.72 3.71
CA SER A 62 -3.73 -13.70 3.52
C SER A 62 -4.22 -14.62 2.40
N SER A 63 -3.33 -15.31 1.68
CA SER A 63 -3.67 -16.16 0.51
C SER A 63 -4.55 -17.37 0.83
N SER A 64 -4.71 -17.73 2.10
CA SER A 64 -5.60 -18.79 2.54
C SER A 64 -7.07 -18.40 2.59
N THR A 65 -7.41 -17.13 2.44
CA THR A 65 -8.78 -16.63 2.43
C THR A 65 -9.43 -16.82 1.07
N LYS A 66 -10.78 -16.88 1.01
CA LYS A 66 -11.52 -16.99 -0.24
C LYS A 66 -11.34 -15.78 -1.17
N SER A 67 -10.95 -14.63 -0.64
CA SER A 67 -10.70 -13.42 -1.39
C SER A 67 -9.23 -13.31 -1.75
N ALA A 68 -8.96 -13.12 -3.03
CA ALA A 68 -7.62 -12.91 -3.55
C ALA A 68 -7.45 -11.51 -4.15
N GLY A 69 -8.29 -10.55 -3.75
CA GLY A 69 -8.24 -9.17 -4.22
C GLY A 69 -7.41 -8.26 -3.33
N ALA A 70 -6.65 -7.32 -3.93
CA ALA A 70 -6.08 -6.18 -3.24
C ALA A 70 -6.42 -4.88 -3.98
N ILE A 71 -6.35 -3.76 -3.27
CA ILE A 71 -6.55 -2.42 -3.83
C ILE A 71 -5.28 -1.61 -3.60
N ALA A 72 -4.85 -0.87 -4.62
CA ALA A 72 -3.81 0.15 -4.53
C ALA A 72 -4.41 1.52 -4.82
N LEU A 73 -4.38 2.41 -3.82
CA LEU A 73 -4.78 3.82 -3.89
C LEU A 73 -3.51 4.66 -3.76
N THR A 74 -2.85 4.99 -4.87
CA THR A 74 -1.56 5.69 -4.90
C THR A 74 -1.21 6.09 -6.32
N PRO A 75 -0.47 7.19 -6.54
CA PRO A 75 0.13 7.49 -7.83
C PRO A 75 1.18 6.45 -8.26
N ALA A 76 1.91 5.85 -7.31
CA ALA A 76 2.95 4.85 -7.56
C ALA A 76 2.39 3.43 -7.83
N LEU A 77 1.33 3.32 -8.63
CA LEU A 77 0.60 2.08 -8.94
C LEU A 77 1.50 0.94 -9.44
N ALA A 78 2.51 1.26 -10.24
CA ALA A 78 3.44 0.26 -10.78
C ALA A 78 4.22 -0.41 -9.66
N VAL A 79 4.79 0.36 -8.74
CA VAL A 79 5.61 -0.13 -7.62
C VAL A 79 4.75 -0.92 -6.64
N VAL A 80 3.69 -0.30 -6.12
CA VAL A 80 2.80 -0.91 -5.12
C VAL A 80 2.14 -2.16 -5.69
N GLY A 81 1.60 -2.08 -6.91
CA GLY A 81 0.92 -3.20 -7.55
C GLY A 81 1.83 -4.42 -7.75
N LEU A 82 3.10 -4.22 -8.12
CA LEU A 82 4.07 -5.30 -8.25
C LEU A 82 4.37 -5.97 -6.90
N TYR A 83 4.55 -5.21 -5.82
CA TYR A 83 4.74 -5.79 -4.49
C TYR A 83 3.51 -6.59 -4.03
N LEU A 84 2.31 -6.09 -4.29
CA LEU A 84 1.08 -6.81 -3.98
C LEU A 84 0.99 -8.12 -4.78
N LEU A 85 1.20 -8.07 -6.09
CA LEU A 85 1.17 -9.25 -6.97
C LEU A 85 2.25 -10.27 -6.64
N ARG A 86 3.41 -9.84 -6.13
CA ARG A 86 4.52 -10.70 -5.72
C ARG A 86 4.09 -11.71 -4.64
N GLY A 87 3.27 -11.27 -3.68
CA GLY A 87 2.80 -12.14 -2.59
C GLY A 87 1.49 -12.87 -2.89
N MET A 88 0.75 -12.46 -3.93
CA MET A 88 -0.58 -13.01 -4.22
C MET A 88 -0.52 -14.35 -4.96
N PRO A 89 -1.52 -15.25 -4.75
CA PRO A 89 -1.67 -16.45 -5.54
C PRO A 89 -1.94 -16.11 -7.02
N GLN A 90 -1.82 -17.11 -7.90
CA GLN A 90 -1.95 -16.91 -9.36
C GLN A 90 -3.29 -16.29 -9.80
N GLN A 91 -4.37 -16.54 -9.07
CA GLN A 91 -5.70 -15.96 -9.34
C GLN A 91 -5.92 -14.59 -8.72
N GLY A 92 -4.99 -14.14 -7.86
CA GLY A 92 -5.11 -12.88 -7.16
C GLY A 92 -5.05 -11.68 -8.13
N THR A 93 -5.84 -10.67 -7.87
CA THR A 93 -5.94 -9.46 -8.69
C THR A 93 -5.69 -8.21 -7.87
N VAL A 94 -5.03 -7.22 -8.47
CA VAL A 94 -4.86 -5.89 -7.89
C VAL A 94 -5.74 -4.90 -8.63
N THR A 95 -6.59 -4.19 -7.90
CA THR A 95 -7.35 -3.05 -8.42
C THR A 95 -6.54 -1.78 -8.16
N CYS A 96 -6.06 -1.16 -9.24
CA CYS A 96 -5.28 0.06 -9.25
C CYS A 96 -6.20 1.26 -9.43
N ILE A 97 -6.26 2.17 -8.47
CA ILE A 97 -7.14 3.34 -8.49
C ILE A 97 -6.30 4.61 -8.34
N ASP A 98 -6.29 5.41 -9.39
CA ASP A 98 -5.65 6.71 -9.45
C ASP A 98 -6.24 7.48 -10.65
N PRO A 99 -6.49 8.80 -10.56
CA PRO A 99 -7.12 9.55 -11.65
C PRO A 99 -6.24 9.71 -12.88
N GLU A 100 -4.90 9.65 -12.73
CA GLU A 100 -3.98 9.92 -13.82
C GLU A 100 -3.82 8.71 -14.76
N ALA A 101 -4.18 8.89 -16.02
CA ALA A 101 -4.10 7.84 -17.04
C ALA A 101 -2.66 7.33 -17.26
N GLU A 102 -1.67 8.19 -17.05
CA GLU A 102 -0.26 7.85 -17.21
C GLU A 102 0.20 6.85 -16.13
N HIS A 103 -0.19 7.05 -14.86
CA HIS A 103 0.12 6.09 -13.78
C HIS A 103 -0.50 4.71 -14.06
N GLN A 104 -1.72 4.70 -14.63
CA GLN A 104 -2.39 3.46 -15.05
C GLN A 104 -1.63 2.76 -16.20
N ARG A 105 -1.11 3.53 -17.17
CA ARG A 105 -0.33 3.01 -18.30
C ARG A 105 0.97 2.38 -17.81
N GLN A 106 1.72 3.10 -16.97
CA GLN A 106 2.98 2.64 -16.37
C GLN A 106 2.78 1.34 -15.59
N ALA A 107 1.72 1.25 -14.77
CA ALA A 107 1.42 0.05 -14.02
C ALA A 107 1.11 -1.15 -14.94
N LYS A 108 0.35 -0.96 -16.02
CA LYS A 108 0.08 -2.02 -17.02
C LYS A 108 1.34 -2.53 -17.67
N GLU A 109 2.25 -1.64 -18.01
CA GLU A 109 3.53 -1.98 -18.64
C GLU A 109 4.45 -2.72 -17.67
N ALA A 110 4.55 -2.25 -16.42
CA ALA A 110 5.33 -2.88 -15.37
C ALA A 110 4.82 -4.30 -15.04
N PHE A 111 3.49 -4.50 -14.93
CA PHE A 111 2.91 -5.82 -14.72
C PHE A 111 3.21 -6.78 -15.86
N ARG A 112 3.14 -6.31 -17.11
CA ARG A 112 3.50 -7.11 -18.28
C ARG A 112 4.99 -7.46 -18.27
N ALA A 113 5.87 -6.51 -17.97
CA ALA A 113 7.31 -6.74 -17.88
C ALA A 113 7.68 -7.76 -16.81
N ALA A 114 6.92 -7.80 -15.70
CA ALA A 114 7.05 -8.81 -14.64
C ALA A 114 6.51 -10.19 -15.03
N GLY A 115 5.87 -10.34 -16.20
CA GLY A 115 5.29 -11.61 -16.66
C GLY A 115 3.87 -11.88 -16.15
N PHE A 116 3.19 -10.90 -15.53
CA PHE A 116 1.81 -11.07 -15.11
C PHE A 116 0.82 -11.00 -16.28
N ALA A 117 -0.19 -11.89 -16.24
CA ALA A 117 -1.29 -11.84 -17.19
C ALA A 117 -2.11 -10.55 -17.06
N PRO A 118 -2.69 -10.00 -18.14
CA PRO A 118 -3.50 -8.79 -18.07
C PRO A 118 -4.67 -8.85 -17.09
N SER A 119 -5.21 -10.03 -16.84
CA SER A 119 -6.29 -10.27 -15.87
C SER A 119 -5.89 -10.07 -14.41
N ARG A 120 -4.58 -9.99 -14.10
CA ARG A 120 -4.08 -9.76 -12.76
C ARG A 120 -4.21 -8.30 -12.30
N GLY A 121 -4.42 -7.35 -13.22
CA GLY A 121 -4.61 -5.93 -12.92
C GLY A 121 -5.98 -5.44 -13.40
N ARG A 122 -6.73 -4.82 -12.49
CA ARG A 122 -7.90 -4.00 -12.83
C ARG A 122 -7.54 -2.53 -12.63
N PHE A 123 -7.79 -1.70 -13.62
CA PHE A 123 -7.35 -0.31 -13.63
C PHE A 123 -8.55 0.63 -13.70
N LEU A 124 -8.69 1.50 -12.72
CA LEU A 124 -9.79 2.46 -12.58
C LEU A 124 -9.20 3.89 -12.56
N PRO A 125 -9.26 4.63 -13.68
CA PRO A 125 -8.81 6.02 -13.74
C PRO A 125 -9.84 6.94 -13.09
N SER A 126 -9.86 6.97 -11.78
CA SER A 126 -10.81 7.72 -10.96
C SER A 126 -10.20 8.11 -9.64
N ARG A 127 -10.77 9.14 -8.99
CA ARG A 127 -10.46 9.42 -7.59
C ARG A 127 -10.95 8.26 -6.70
N PRO A 128 -10.19 7.90 -5.65
CA PRO A 128 -10.55 6.77 -4.78
C PRO A 128 -11.99 6.83 -4.26
N LEU A 129 -12.40 7.94 -3.66
CA LEU A 129 -13.71 8.09 -3.02
C LEU A 129 -14.89 8.02 -4.01
N ASP A 130 -14.66 8.28 -5.31
CA ASP A 130 -15.72 8.21 -6.33
C ASP A 130 -16.09 6.75 -6.68
N VAL A 131 -15.23 5.79 -6.40
CA VAL A 131 -15.39 4.39 -6.84
C VAL A 131 -15.47 3.38 -5.70
N LEU A 132 -14.85 3.64 -4.55
CA LEU A 132 -14.79 2.71 -3.43
C LEU A 132 -16.18 2.26 -2.95
N SER A 133 -17.15 3.17 -2.91
CA SER A 133 -18.54 2.87 -2.48
C SER A 133 -19.28 1.90 -3.39
N ARG A 134 -18.78 1.67 -4.61
CA ARG A 134 -19.36 0.75 -5.62
C ARG A 134 -18.63 -0.59 -5.68
N MET A 135 -17.62 -0.78 -4.87
CA MET A 135 -16.85 -2.02 -4.82
C MET A 135 -17.54 -3.06 -3.93
N ALA A 136 -17.29 -4.32 -4.21
CA ALA A 136 -17.92 -5.42 -3.49
C ALA A 136 -17.41 -5.46 -2.03
N PRO A 137 -18.29 -5.50 -1.03
CA PRO A 137 -17.90 -5.65 0.36
C PRO A 137 -17.25 -7.02 0.60
N GLU A 138 -16.42 -7.10 1.63
CA GLU A 138 -15.74 -8.34 2.06
C GLU A 138 -15.09 -9.11 0.91
N SER A 139 -14.42 -8.36 0.00
CA SER A 139 -13.83 -8.94 -1.22
C SER A 139 -12.32 -8.66 -1.35
N TYR A 140 -11.73 -8.00 -0.37
CA TYR A 140 -10.32 -7.61 -0.44
C TYR A 140 -9.57 -8.02 0.82
N GLN A 141 -8.42 -8.63 0.61
CA GLN A 141 -7.52 -9.03 1.69
C GLN A 141 -6.54 -7.93 2.08
N LEU A 142 -6.29 -6.98 1.18
CA LEU A 142 -5.42 -5.85 1.45
C LEU A 142 -5.85 -4.61 0.66
N VAL A 143 -5.84 -3.47 1.33
CA VAL A 143 -5.95 -2.14 0.73
C VAL A 143 -4.71 -1.35 1.12
N TYR A 144 -3.92 -0.90 0.16
CA TYR A 144 -2.87 0.08 0.35
C TYR A 144 -3.40 1.46 -0.03
N ALA A 145 -3.29 2.42 0.87
CA ALA A 145 -3.75 3.78 0.66
C ALA A 145 -2.66 4.80 1.00
N GLU A 146 -2.24 5.53 -0.01
CA GLU A 146 -1.42 6.73 0.06
C GLU A 146 -2.29 7.88 -0.46
N VAL A 147 -2.84 8.65 0.46
CA VAL A 147 -3.82 9.71 0.19
C VAL A 147 -3.51 10.94 1.02
N GLU A 148 -4.04 12.08 0.59
CA GLU A 148 -3.90 13.31 1.36
C GLU A 148 -4.44 13.13 2.79
N PRO A 149 -3.78 13.71 3.81
CA PRO A 149 -4.19 13.55 5.21
C PRO A 149 -5.66 13.92 5.47
N VAL A 150 -6.20 14.88 4.73
CA VAL A 150 -7.60 15.31 4.83
C VAL A 150 -8.60 14.27 4.33
N GLU A 151 -8.17 13.31 3.52
CA GLU A 151 -8.99 12.23 2.98
C GLU A 151 -8.91 10.95 3.82
N LEU A 152 -7.91 10.82 4.72
CA LEU A 152 -7.64 9.59 5.48
C LEU A 152 -8.90 9.01 6.14
N ARG A 153 -9.67 9.83 6.86
CA ARG A 153 -10.88 9.35 7.53
C ARG A 153 -11.90 8.82 6.55
N ALA A 154 -12.17 9.54 5.47
CA ALA A 154 -13.14 9.11 4.46
C ALA A 154 -12.69 7.83 3.74
N VAL A 155 -11.39 7.68 3.49
CA VAL A 155 -10.82 6.46 2.90
C VAL A 155 -10.90 5.29 3.87
N ILE A 156 -10.64 5.49 5.18
CA ILE A 156 -10.83 4.46 6.20
C ILE A 156 -12.29 3.97 6.18
N ASP A 157 -13.26 4.89 6.26
CA ASP A 157 -14.69 4.56 6.29
C ASP A 157 -15.13 3.84 4.99
N ALA A 158 -14.60 4.24 3.83
CA ALA A 158 -14.95 3.65 2.54
C ALA A 158 -14.29 2.27 2.32
N THR A 159 -13.10 2.04 2.85
CA THR A 159 -12.35 0.79 2.64
C THR A 159 -12.64 -0.29 3.67
N TRP A 160 -13.01 0.08 4.90
CA TRP A 160 -13.30 -0.86 5.97
C TRP A 160 -14.31 -1.96 5.60
N PRO A 161 -15.49 -1.62 5.01
CA PRO A 161 -16.46 -2.66 4.61
C PRO A 161 -15.97 -3.56 3.47
N LEU A 162 -14.94 -3.16 2.73
CA LEU A 162 -14.40 -3.93 1.61
C LEU A 162 -13.47 -5.06 2.08
N LEU A 163 -12.88 -4.93 3.29
CA LEU A 163 -11.96 -5.92 3.83
C LEU A 163 -12.69 -7.18 4.29
N VAL A 164 -12.14 -8.32 3.95
CA VAL A 164 -12.52 -9.60 4.56
C VAL A 164 -12.05 -9.65 6.03
N PRO A 165 -12.62 -10.51 6.88
CA PRO A 165 -11.99 -10.84 8.15
C PRO A 165 -10.54 -11.32 7.94
N GLY A 166 -9.60 -10.78 8.70
CA GLY A 166 -8.15 -10.95 8.50
C GLY A 166 -7.55 -10.04 7.42
N GLY A 167 -8.36 -9.27 6.70
CA GLY A 167 -7.89 -8.29 5.72
C GLY A 167 -7.30 -7.05 6.39
N THR A 168 -6.34 -6.41 5.73
CA THR A 168 -5.57 -5.29 6.27
C THR A 168 -5.66 -4.06 5.39
N LEU A 169 -5.99 -2.92 6.00
CA LEU A 169 -5.79 -1.59 5.42
C LEU A 169 -4.40 -1.09 5.84
N VAL A 170 -3.61 -0.69 4.87
CA VAL A 170 -2.28 -0.08 5.04
C VAL A 170 -2.40 1.40 4.68
N LEU A 171 -2.28 2.26 5.68
CA LEU A 171 -2.28 3.71 5.51
C LEU A 171 -0.84 4.20 5.48
N ALA A 172 -0.35 4.54 4.30
CA ALA A 172 1.01 5.06 4.13
C ALA A 172 1.08 6.50 4.65
N ASP A 173 2.20 6.84 5.26
CA ASP A 173 2.55 8.19 5.75
C ASP A 173 1.53 8.83 6.70
N ALA A 174 0.66 8.01 7.31
CA ALA A 174 -0.47 8.46 8.11
C ALA A 174 -0.08 9.12 9.44
N LEU A 175 1.20 9.03 9.86
CA LEU A 175 1.71 9.63 11.10
C LEU A 175 2.50 10.94 10.86
N LEU A 176 2.72 11.33 9.60
CA LEU A 176 3.35 12.59 9.21
C LEU A 176 4.66 12.86 9.98
N ASP A 177 5.60 11.92 9.97
CA ASP A 177 6.87 12.01 10.72
C ASP A 177 6.66 12.32 12.22
N ALA A 178 5.66 11.69 12.83
CA ALA A 178 5.24 11.90 14.22
C ALA A 178 4.70 13.30 14.54
N THR A 179 4.46 14.17 13.57
CA THR A 179 3.86 15.50 13.82
C THR A 179 2.44 15.41 14.39
N VAL A 180 1.75 14.27 14.19
CA VAL A 180 0.46 13.97 14.81
C VAL A 180 0.52 14.01 16.35
N ALA A 181 1.68 13.76 16.95
CA ALA A 181 1.87 13.79 18.42
C ALA A 181 2.03 15.21 18.96
N ASP A 182 2.42 16.16 18.12
CA ASP A 182 2.59 17.56 18.54
C ASP A 182 1.24 18.29 18.63
N THR A 183 0.72 18.41 19.84
CA THR A 183 -0.58 19.07 20.11
C THR A 183 -0.60 20.56 19.79
N SER A 184 0.56 21.21 19.63
CA SER A 184 0.65 22.61 19.22
C SER A 184 0.38 22.80 17.72
N ARG A 185 0.61 21.77 16.90
CA ARG A 185 0.32 21.76 15.45
C ARG A 185 -1.18 21.82 15.20
N LYS A 186 -1.61 22.86 14.48
CA LYS A 186 -3.03 23.13 14.16
C LYS A 186 -3.27 23.23 12.66
N ASP A 187 -2.25 22.95 11.85
CA ASP A 187 -2.42 22.87 10.40
C ASP A 187 -3.41 21.76 10.02
N GLN A 188 -4.08 21.95 8.89
CA GLN A 188 -5.17 21.10 8.45
C GLN A 188 -4.73 19.62 8.28
N ALA A 189 -3.54 19.40 7.71
CA ALA A 189 -3.02 18.05 7.49
C ALA A 189 -2.80 17.30 8.80
N THR A 190 -2.09 17.91 9.76
CA THR A 190 -1.82 17.32 11.08
C THR A 190 -3.12 17.10 11.87
N ALA A 191 -4.05 18.05 11.84
CA ALA A 191 -5.34 17.91 12.52
C ALA A 191 -6.18 16.76 11.93
N ALA A 192 -6.21 16.62 10.61
CA ALA A 192 -6.93 15.56 9.92
C ALA A 192 -6.31 14.17 10.17
N ALA A 193 -4.98 14.06 10.10
CA ALA A 193 -4.29 12.80 10.41
C ALA A 193 -4.54 12.38 11.87
N ARG A 194 -4.49 13.31 12.82
CA ARG A 194 -4.82 13.03 14.23
C ARG A 194 -6.25 12.55 14.39
N ALA A 195 -7.22 13.22 13.74
CA ALA A 195 -8.62 12.81 13.78
C ALA A 195 -8.83 11.42 13.15
N ALA A 196 -8.05 11.06 12.12
CA ALA A 196 -8.07 9.73 11.54
C ALA A 196 -7.54 8.68 12.53
N GLN A 197 -6.45 8.95 13.25
CA GLN A 197 -5.94 8.04 14.31
C GLN A 197 -6.95 7.87 15.45
N GLU A 198 -7.58 8.96 15.91
CA GLU A 198 -8.63 8.90 16.92
C GLU A 198 -9.84 8.08 16.43
N HIS A 199 -10.21 8.23 15.16
CA HIS A 199 -11.29 7.46 14.55
C HIS A 199 -10.99 5.96 14.53
N LEU A 200 -9.77 5.55 14.21
CA LEU A 200 -9.37 4.14 14.23
C LEU A 200 -9.57 3.50 15.61
N LEU A 201 -9.35 4.25 16.70
CA LEU A 201 -9.58 3.74 18.05
C LEU A 201 -11.05 3.37 18.32
N THR A 202 -12.00 3.96 17.56
CA THR A 202 -13.42 3.63 17.69
C THR A 202 -13.77 2.22 17.19
N PHE A 203 -12.87 1.58 16.42
CA PHE A 203 -13.08 0.20 15.95
C PHE A 203 -12.96 -0.84 17.07
N GLY A 204 -12.28 -0.50 18.18
CA GLY A 204 -12.19 -1.33 19.37
C GLY A 204 -11.75 -2.77 19.06
N GLU A 205 -12.49 -3.74 19.56
CA GLU A 205 -12.19 -5.17 19.40
C GLU A 205 -12.39 -5.70 17.96
N LYS A 206 -12.89 -4.88 17.04
CA LYS A 206 -13.07 -5.27 15.63
C LYS A 206 -11.79 -5.19 14.80
N ALA A 207 -10.76 -4.51 15.31
CA ALA A 207 -9.53 -4.28 14.58
C ALA A 207 -8.29 -4.44 15.45
N VAL A 208 -7.20 -4.90 14.83
CA VAL A 208 -5.84 -4.73 15.36
C VAL A 208 -5.19 -3.57 14.63
N ILE A 209 -4.73 -2.57 15.39
CA ILE A 209 -4.03 -1.41 14.86
C ILE A 209 -2.55 -1.55 15.23
N SER A 210 -1.68 -1.40 14.24
CA SER A 210 -0.23 -1.45 14.42
C SER A 210 0.42 -0.28 13.69
N HIS A 211 1.45 0.30 14.27
CA HIS A 211 2.21 1.39 13.67
C HIS A 211 3.63 0.95 13.37
N LEU A 212 4.09 1.26 12.16
CA LEU A 212 5.42 0.91 11.65
C LEU A 212 6.18 2.19 11.29
N PRO A 213 7.50 2.27 11.61
CA PRO A 213 8.33 3.42 11.29
C PRO A 213 8.83 3.38 9.83
N PHE A 214 7.91 3.18 8.88
CA PHE A 214 8.16 3.16 7.45
C PHE A 214 7.58 4.41 6.79
N GLY A 215 8.32 5.02 5.85
CA GLY A 215 7.96 6.32 5.28
C GLY A 215 7.82 7.36 6.39
N ALA A 216 6.85 8.23 6.30
CA ALA A 216 6.48 9.19 7.34
C ALA A 216 5.57 8.57 8.44
N GLY A 217 5.63 7.25 8.63
CA GLY A 217 4.86 6.47 9.60
C GLY A 217 3.64 5.78 8.99
N THR A 218 3.74 4.46 8.85
CA THR A 218 2.68 3.60 8.28
C THR A 218 1.79 3.02 9.37
N THR A 219 0.47 3.08 9.18
CA THR A 219 -0.51 2.45 10.07
C THR A 219 -1.15 1.25 9.39
N LEU A 220 -1.13 0.09 10.05
CA LEU A 220 -1.84 -1.12 9.65
C LEU A 220 -3.11 -1.25 10.46
N VAL A 221 -4.23 -1.51 9.81
CA VAL A 221 -5.53 -1.74 10.43
C VAL A 221 -6.08 -3.07 9.93
N THR A 222 -5.96 -4.12 10.74
CA THR A 222 -6.40 -5.47 10.38
C THR A 222 -7.79 -5.74 10.95
N ARG A 223 -8.73 -6.09 10.08
CA ARG A 223 -10.10 -6.44 10.47
C ARG A 223 -10.15 -7.83 11.08
N LEU A 224 -10.73 -7.97 12.29
CA LEU A 224 -10.85 -9.26 13.00
C LEU A 224 -12.15 -9.98 12.65
N SER A 225 -13.26 -9.26 12.49
CA SER A 225 -14.58 -9.82 12.25
C SER A 225 -15.44 -8.88 11.42
#